data_5cc010d5fdc1111d4749b4eb07e598d9
#
_entry.id   5cc010d5fdc1111d4749b4eb07e598d9
#
_cell.length_a   1.000
_cell.length_b   1.000
_cell.length_c   1.000
_cell.angle_alpha   90.00
_cell.angle_beta   90.00
_cell.angle_gamma   90.00
#
_symmetry.space_group_name_H-M   'P 1'
#
loop_
_entity.id
_entity.type
_entity.pdbx_description
1 polymer ?
#
loop_
_entity_poly.entity_id
_entity_poly.type
_entity_poly.pdbx_seq_one_letter_code
_entity_poly.pdbx_strand_id
1 'polypeptide(L)'
;MIFVRFQDKPFNVTVIQLYAPNSNAEKAEVEQFFENLQDLLELTPTKDVLFIIRDWNAKVGSQETHGVTGKFGLEVQNVARQKLIEIYQKNALIIANIFFQQHKKRLYTWTSPDGQHQNQIHYILCSKDGEAVYSQEKQDRELTVAQIMNSLLPNSDFSEESMENY
;
A
#
# COMPACT_ATOMS: atom_id res chain seq x y z
N MET A 1 -4.71 11.88 5.54
CA MET A 1 -3.44 11.14 5.42
C MET A 1 -2.64 11.31 6.69
N ILE A 2 -1.92 10.26 7.14
CA ILE A 2 -1.03 10.30 8.31
C ILE A 2 0.36 9.99 7.82
N PHE A 3 1.34 10.77 8.26
CA PHE A 3 2.75 10.61 7.93
C PHE A 3 3.54 10.37 9.22
N VAL A 4 4.30 9.28 9.27
CA VAL A 4 5.14 8.95 10.43
C VAL A 4 6.52 8.54 9.93
N ARG A 5 7.56 9.08 10.54
CA ARG A 5 8.94 8.73 10.25
C ARG A 5 9.62 8.13 11.46
N PHE A 6 10.15 6.93 11.29
CA PHE A 6 10.92 6.21 12.28
C PHE A 6 12.41 6.30 11.95
N GLN A 7 13.19 6.67 12.95
CA GLN A 7 14.65 6.71 12.82
C GLN A 7 15.24 5.48 13.49
N ASP A 8 15.79 4.59 12.68
CA ASP A 8 16.42 3.35 13.16
C ASP A 8 17.63 2.98 12.28
N LYS A 9 18.37 1.97 12.68
CA LYS A 9 19.50 1.40 11.94
C LYS A 9 19.13 0.01 11.42
N PRO A 10 19.53 -0.35 10.21
CA PRO A 10 20.49 0.37 9.31
C PRO A 10 19.86 1.47 8.46
N PHE A 11 18.53 1.63 8.44
CA PHE A 11 17.82 2.61 7.62
C PHE A 11 16.65 3.22 8.38
N ASN A 12 16.27 4.42 7.99
CA ASN A 12 15.02 5.02 8.48
C ASN A 12 13.84 4.50 7.67
N VAL A 13 12.68 4.44 8.32
CA VAL A 13 11.42 4.01 7.69
C VAL A 13 10.42 5.16 7.74
N THR A 14 9.87 5.51 6.59
CA THR A 14 8.74 6.44 6.48
C THR A 14 7.48 5.64 6.13
N VAL A 15 6.43 5.86 6.90
CA VAL A 15 5.11 5.25 6.68
C VAL A 15 4.09 6.33 6.39
N ILE A 16 3.39 6.21 5.28
CA ILE A 16 2.24 7.04 4.94
C ILE A 16 1.00 6.16 5.00
N GLN A 17 0.08 6.51 5.88
CA GLN A 17 -1.23 5.89 5.92
C GLN A 17 -2.25 6.81 5.23
N LEU A 18 -3.06 6.27 4.33
CA LEU A 18 -4.02 7.04 3.57
C LEU A 18 -5.37 6.33 3.42
N TYR A 19 -6.37 7.11 3.11
CA TYR A 19 -7.68 6.64 2.68
C TYR A 19 -8.04 7.42 1.41
N ALA A 20 -8.06 6.73 0.26
CA ALA A 20 -8.37 7.36 -1.01
C ALA A 20 -9.87 7.64 -1.15
N PRO A 21 -10.25 8.69 -1.88
CA PRO A 21 -11.65 8.95 -2.21
C PRO A 21 -12.31 7.74 -2.86
N ASN A 22 -13.57 7.51 -2.54
CA ASN A 22 -14.33 6.39 -3.10
C ASN A 22 -14.69 6.64 -4.58
N SER A 23 -15.27 5.61 -5.22
CA SER A 23 -15.63 5.67 -6.64
C SER A 23 -16.67 6.74 -7.00
N ASN A 24 -17.37 7.29 -6.02
CA ASN A 24 -18.41 8.31 -6.20
C ASN A 24 -17.91 9.72 -5.84
N ALA A 25 -16.66 9.86 -5.45
CA ALA A 25 -16.07 11.16 -5.12
C ALA A 25 -16.01 12.08 -6.36
N GLU A 26 -16.13 13.37 -6.13
CA GLU A 26 -16.00 14.36 -7.18
C GLU A 26 -14.57 14.37 -7.76
N LYS A 27 -14.46 14.67 -9.04
CA LYS A 27 -13.16 14.69 -9.73
C LYS A 27 -12.15 15.62 -9.04
N ALA A 28 -12.62 16.77 -8.56
CA ALA A 28 -11.77 17.74 -7.85
C ALA A 28 -11.22 17.17 -6.53
N GLU A 29 -12.03 16.41 -5.78
CA GLU A 29 -11.61 15.74 -4.55
C GLU A 29 -10.52 14.69 -4.83
N VAL A 30 -10.70 13.92 -5.90
CA VAL A 30 -9.72 12.91 -6.33
C VAL A 30 -8.41 13.58 -6.77
N GLU A 31 -8.48 14.67 -7.52
CA GLU A 31 -7.29 15.42 -7.95
C GLU A 31 -6.54 15.99 -6.76
N GLN A 32 -7.23 16.66 -5.83
CA GLN A 32 -6.63 17.21 -4.62
C GLN A 32 -5.98 16.12 -3.73
N PHE A 33 -6.62 14.94 -3.62
CA PHE A 33 -6.04 13.82 -2.90
C PHE A 33 -4.68 13.40 -3.47
N PHE A 34 -4.58 13.28 -4.79
CA PHE A 34 -3.34 12.87 -5.44
C PHE A 34 -2.26 13.97 -5.43
N GLU A 35 -2.64 15.26 -5.49
CA GLU A 35 -1.73 16.37 -5.28
C GLU A 35 -1.15 16.34 -3.86
N ASN A 36 -1.98 16.23 -2.84
CA ASN A 36 -1.53 16.13 -1.44
C ASN A 36 -0.61 14.93 -1.21
N LEU A 37 -0.90 13.78 -1.85
CA LEU A 37 -0.03 12.62 -1.79
C LEU A 37 1.32 12.90 -2.45
N GLN A 38 1.34 13.56 -3.61
CA GLN A 38 2.57 13.91 -4.31
C GLN A 38 3.45 14.83 -3.45
N ASP A 39 2.85 15.84 -2.80
CA ASP A 39 3.56 16.74 -1.90
C ASP A 39 4.21 15.99 -0.73
N LEU A 40 3.49 15.01 -0.14
CA LEU A 40 4.04 14.17 0.92
C LEU A 40 5.20 13.28 0.43
N LEU A 41 5.10 12.77 -0.79
CA LEU A 41 6.17 11.97 -1.40
C LEU A 41 7.44 12.82 -1.64
N GLU A 42 7.28 14.06 -2.07
CA GLU A 42 8.40 14.99 -2.29
C GLU A 42 9.07 15.41 -0.97
N LEU A 43 8.33 15.44 0.13
CA LEU A 43 8.86 15.69 1.47
C LEU A 43 9.56 14.47 2.08
N THR A 44 9.34 13.28 1.52
CA THR A 44 9.94 12.04 2.04
C THR A 44 11.42 11.98 1.68
N PRO A 45 12.34 11.81 2.65
CA PRO A 45 13.75 11.68 2.36
C PRO A 45 14.04 10.46 1.47
N THR A 46 14.81 10.65 0.42
CA THR A 46 15.14 9.61 -0.58
C THR A 46 15.94 8.43 -0.01
N LYS A 47 16.52 8.58 1.18
CA LYS A 47 17.28 7.54 1.89
C LYS A 47 16.39 6.69 2.82
N ASP A 48 15.15 7.09 3.02
CA ASP A 48 14.24 6.35 3.87
C ASP A 48 13.60 5.21 3.08
N VAL A 49 13.41 4.08 3.73
CA VAL A 49 12.52 3.03 3.23
C VAL A 49 11.09 3.53 3.35
N LEU A 50 10.40 3.65 2.23
CA LEU A 50 9.04 4.18 2.20
C LEU A 50 8.02 3.05 2.10
N PHE A 51 7.02 3.09 2.98
CA PHE A 51 5.79 2.30 2.88
C PHE A 51 4.58 3.23 2.82
N ILE A 52 3.65 2.93 1.90
CA ILE A 52 2.34 3.59 1.84
C ILE A 52 1.29 2.50 1.95
N ILE A 53 0.44 2.60 2.96
CA ILE A 53 -0.48 1.54 3.34
C ILE A 53 -1.92 2.03 3.38
N ARG A 54 -2.86 1.11 3.14
CA ARG A 54 -4.30 1.20 3.34
C ARG A 54 -5.19 1.23 2.10
N ASP A 55 -6.34 1.89 2.23
CA ASP A 55 -7.44 1.78 1.28
C ASP A 55 -7.25 2.75 0.10
N TRP A 56 -7.07 2.17 -1.06
CA TRP A 56 -6.91 2.94 -2.30
C TRP A 56 -8.21 3.06 -3.10
N ASN A 57 -9.28 2.38 -2.68
CA ASN A 57 -10.53 2.27 -3.43
C ASN A 57 -10.33 1.93 -4.93
N ALA A 58 -9.16 1.41 -5.27
CA ALA A 58 -8.74 1.03 -6.61
C ALA A 58 -8.61 -0.48 -6.70
N LYS A 59 -9.08 -1.06 -7.81
CA LYS A 59 -8.88 -2.48 -8.12
C LYS A 59 -7.80 -2.57 -9.17
N VAL A 60 -6.61 -3.01 -8.77
CA VAL A 60 -5.41 -3.02 -9.63
C VAL A 60 -5.47 -4.14 -10.68
N GLY A 61 -6.03 -5.28 -10.32
CA GLY A 61 -6.12 -6.42 -11.21
C GLY A 61 -4.87 -7.29 -11.20
N SER A 62 -4.88 -8.34 -12.02
CA SER A 62 -3.77 -9.29 -12.22
C SER A 62 -2.90 -8.96 -13.43
N GLN A 63 -3.20 -7.89 -14.17
CA GLN A 63 -2.39 -7.46 -15.29
C GLN A 63 -1.09 -6.84 -14.80
N GLU A 64 0.01 -7.50 -15.12
CA GLU A 64 1.34 -7.03 -14.77
C GLU A 64 1.68 -5.70 -15.48
N THR A 65 2.18 -4.75 -14.72
CA THR A 65 2.79 -3.53 -15.22
C THR A 65 4.24 -3.52 -14.76
N HIS A 66 5.16 -3.65 -15.71
CA HIS A 66 6.58 -3.85 -15.41
C HIS A 66 7.11 -2.82 -14.42
N GLY A 67 7.74 -3.29 -13.35
CA GLY A 67 8.33 -2.48 -12.29
C GLY A 67 7.33 -1.76 -11.38
N VAL A 68 6.02 -2.08 -11.46
CA VAL A 68 4.97 -1.44 -10.63
C VAL A 68 4.04 -2.46 -10.00
N THR A 69 3.50 -3.40 -10.80
CA THR A 69 2.54 -4.40 -10.33
C THR A 69 2.96 -5.81 -10.70
N GLY A 70 2.77 -6.74 -9.76
CA GLY A 70 2.89 -8.17 -10.04
C GLY A 70 1.60 -8.77 -10.62
N LYS A 71 1.65 -10.05 -10.92
CA LYS A 71 0.56 -10.83 -11.55
C LYS A 71 -0.39 -11.52 -10.56
N PHE A 72 -0.16 -11.36 -9.27
CA PHE A 72 -0.88 -12.14 -8.25
C PHE A 72 -2.04 -11.38 -7.59
N GLY A 73 -2.51 -10.28 -8.20
CA GLY A 73 -3.73 -9.57 -7.80
C GLY A 73 -5.00 -10.30 -8.27
N LEU A 74 -6.16 -9.83 -7.81
CA LEU A 74 -7.45 -10.28 -8.33
C LEU A 74 -7.64 -9.76 -9.77
N GLU A 75 -8.37 -10.51 -10.60
CA GLU A 75 -8.53 -10.21 -12.05
C GLU A 75 -9.30 -8.88 -12.32
N VAL A 76 -10.14 -8.45 -11.38
CA VAL A 76 -11.01 -7.27 -11.57
C VAL A 76 -10.22 -5.99 -11.49
N GLN A 77 -10.48 -5.08 -12.43
CA GLN A 77 -9.91 -3.73 -12.49
C GLN A 77 -11.01 -2.66 -12.49
N ASN A 78 -10.68 -1.45 -12.02
CA ASN A 78 -11.56 -0.29 -12.12
C ASN A 78 -10.81 0.95 -12.64
N VAL A 79 -11.55 2.04 -12.89
CA VAL A 79 -11.01 3.28 -13.47
C VAL A 79 -9.95 3.94 -12.56
N ALA A 80 -10.09 3.81 -11.24
CA ALA A 80 -9.13 4.38 -10.29
C ALA A 80 -7.72 3.77 -10.41
N ARG A 81 -7.60 2.54 -10.97
CA ARG A 81 -6.33 1.89 -11.25
C ARG A 81 -5.38 2.76 -12.06
N GLN A 82 -5.88 3.42 -13.10
CA GLN A 82 -5.01 4.17 -14.02
C GLN A 82 -4.24 5.27 -13.29
N LYS A 83 -4.93 6.10 -12.53
CA LYS A 83 -4.29 7.16 -11.72
C LYS A 83 -3.29 6.62 -10.71
N LEU A 84 -3.64 5.49 -10.10
CA LEU A 84 -2.78 4.81 -9.14
C LEU A 84 -1.45 4.38 -9.80
N ILE A 85 -1.52 3.72 -10.94
CA ILE A 85 -0.33 3.26 -11.69
C ILE A 85 0.53 4.44 -12.14
N GLU A 86 -0.05 5.54 -12.60
CA GLU A 86 0.67 6.75 -13.02
C GLU A 86 1.51 7.33 -11.88
N ILE A 87 0.95 7.44 -10.67
CA ILE A 87 1.67 7.92 -9.48
C ILE A 87 2.80 6.97 -9.11
N TYR A 88 2.58 5.66 -9.19
CA TYR A 88 3.60 4.68 -8.86
C TYR A 88 4.78 4.72 -9.82
N GLN A 89 4.49 4.83 -11.10
CA GLN A 89 5.52 4.99 -12.14
C GLN A 89 6.33 6.28 -11.93
N LYS A 90 5.63 7.41 -11.67
CA LYS A 90 6.26 8.71 -11.42
C LYS A 90 7.21 8.68 -10.22
N ASN A 91 6.85 7.98 -9.16
CA ASN A 91 7.60 7.98 -7.89
C ASN A 91 8.42 6.70 -7.66
N ALA A 92 8.58 5.84 -8.68
CA ALA A 92 9.31 4.58 -8.61
C ALA A 92 8.84 3.67 -7.46
N LEU A 93 7.52 3.64 -7.20
CA LEU A 93 6.88 2.78 -6.20
C LEU A 93 6.39 1.48 -6.81
N ILE A 94 6.32 0.45 -6.01
CA ILE A 94 5.76 -0.85 -6.37
C ILE A 94 4.60 -1.23 -5.44
N ILE A 95 3.70 -2.09 -5.91
CA ILE A 95 2.62 -2.66 -5.10
C ILE A 95 3.08 -4.02 -4.58
N ALA A 96 3.69 -4.03 -3.40
CA ALA A 96 4.40 -5.19 -2.86
C ALA A 96 3.51 -6.43 -2.67
N ASN A 97 2.29 -6.27 -2.17
CA ASN A 97 1.43 -7.41 -1.82
C ASN A 97 0.82 -8.18 -3.00
N ILE A 98 1.00 -7.72 -4.23
CA ILE A 98 0.60 -8.45 -5.45
C ILE A 98 1.79 -8.98 -6.29
N PHE A 99 3.03 -8.76 -5.85
CA PHE A 99 4.22 -9.37 -6.45
C PHE A 99 4.39 -10.85 -6.08
N PHE A 100 3.80 -11.27 -4.96
CA PHE A 100 3.98 -12.61 -4.43
C PHE A 100 2.69 -13.40 -4.49
N GLN A 101 2.82 -14.70 -4.82
CA GLN A 101 1.68 -15.60 -4.82
C GLN A 101 1.12 -15.76 -3.40
N GLN A 102 -0.18 -15.59 -3.27
CA GLN A 102 -0.92 -15.77 -2.02
C GLN A 102 -2.11 -16.70 -2.23
N HIS A 103 -2.59 -17.30 -1.14
CA HIS A 103 -3.82 -18.06 -1.18
C HIS A 103 -5.00 -17.12 -1.53
N LYS A 104 -5.88 -17.54 -2.44
CA LYS A 104 -6.99 -16.71 -2.99
C LYS A 104 -7.80 -15.98 -1.91
N LYS A 105 -8.07 -16.64 -0.78
CA LYS A 105 -8.82 -16.03 0.34
C LYS A 105 -8.15 -14.81 0.94
N ARG A 106 -6.82 -14.68 0.85
CA ARG A 106 -6.04 -13.56 1.39
C ARG A 106 -5.92 -12.39 0.43
N LEU A 107 -6.31 -12.58 -0.82
CA LEU A 107 -6.38 -11.48 -1.80
C LEU A 107 -7.57 -10.56 -1.51
N TYR A 108 -8.60 -11.07 -0.86
CA TYR A 108 -9.76 -10.25 -0.48
C TYR A 108 -9.41 -9.45 0.79
N THR A 109 -9.25 -8.15 0.63
CA THR A 109 -8.91 -7.23 1.72
C THR A 109 -10.10 -6.43 2.23
N TRP A 110 -11.24 -6.53 1.54
CA TRP A 110 -12.48 -5.88 1.91
C TRP A 110 -13.67 -6.78 1.59
N THR A 111 -14.66 -6.78 2.48
CA THR A 111 -15.95 -7.48 2.28
C THR A 111 -17.06 -6.49 2.54
N SER A 112 -18.10 -6.50 1.67
CA SER A 112 -19.28 -5.64 1.85
C SER A 112 -20.01 -5.97 3.15
N PRO A 113 -20.73 -5.01 3.75
CA PRO A 113 -21.48 -5.23 4.99
C PRO A 113 -22.52 -6.36 4.91
N ASP A 114 -23.05 -6.63 3.71
CA ASP A 114 -23.98 -7.76 3.44
C ASP A 114 -23.27 -9.10 3.17
N GLY A 115 -21.92 -9.10 3.17
CA GLY A 115 -21.09 -10.27 2.91
C GLY A 115 -21.09 -10.79 1.47
N GLN A 116 -21.82 -10.13 0.55
CA GLN A 116 -22.00 -10.66 -0.81
C GLN A 116 -20.88 -10.29 -1.77
N HIS A 117 -20.13 -9.21 -1.49
CA HIS A 117 -19.05 -8.72 -2.34
C HIS A 117 -17.72 -8.71 -1.61
N GLN A 118 -16.70 -9.19 -2.28
CA GLN A 118 -15.32 -9.18 -1.77
C GLN A 118 -14.41 -8.55 -2.82
N ASN A 119 -13.51 -7.67 -2.37
CA ASN A 119 -12.59 -6.95 -3.24
C ASN A 119 -11.18 -6.89 -2.65
N GLN A 120 -10.20 -6.65 -3.51
CA GLN A 120 -8.86 -6.25 -3.13
C GLN A 120 -8.71 -4.76 -3.42
N ILE A 121 -8.72 -3.94 -2.37
CA ILE A 121 -8.62 -2.48 -2.44
C ILE A 121 -7.57 -1.92 -1.47
N HIS A 122 -7.08 -2.75 -0.54
CA HIS A 122 -5.97 -2.38 0.32
C HIS A 122 -4.65 -2.89 -0.28
N TYR A 123 -3.74 -1.98 -0.48
CA TYR A 123 -2.41 -2.29 -1.03
C TYR A 123 -1.31 -1.74 -0.14
N ILE A 124 -0.17 -2.43 -0.18
CA ILE A 124 1.08 -1.99 0.41
C ILE A 124 1.96 -1.54 -0.73
N LEU A 125 2.25 -0.27 -0.75
CA LEU A 125 3.23 0.28 -1.66
C LEU A 125 4.54 0.48 -0.95
N CYS A 126 5.63 0.32 -1.68
CA CYS A 126 6.94 0.64 -1.14
C CYS A 126 7.89 1.15 -2.22
N SER A 127 8.96 1.82 -1.78
CA SER A 127 10.13 2.08 -2.60
C SER A 127 10.85 0.76 -2.94
N LYS A 128 11.80 0.78 -3.87
CA LYS A 128 12.58 -0.43 -4.22
C LYS A 128 13.33 -1.02 -3.03
N ASP A 129 13.86 -0.16 -2.15
CA ASP A 129 14.51 -0.62 -0.93
C ASP A 129 13.50 -1.27 0.03
N GLY A 130 12.27 -0.74 0.07
CA GLY A 130 11.15 -1.33 0.80
C GLY A 130 10.70 -2.68 0.23
N GLU A 131 10.82 -2.90 -1.10
CA GLU A 131 10.57 -4.20 -1.71
C GLU A 131 11.50 -5.28 -1.16
N ALA A 132 12.79 -4.98 -1.08
CA ALA A 132 13.79 -5.92 -0.57
C ALA A 132 13.48 -6.30 0.88
N VAL A 133 13.15 -5.32 1.72
CA VAL A 133 12.75 -5.51 3.11
C VAL A 133 11.47 -6.32 3.21
N TYR A 134 10.43 -5.96 2.46
CA TYR A 134 9.17 -6.68 2.42
C TYR A 134 9.33 -8.14 1.98
N SER A 135 10.18 -8.39 0.97
CA SER A 135 10.43 -9.73 0.43
C SER A 135 11.16 -10.62 1.43
N GLN A 136 12.13 -10.08 2.16
CA GLN A 136 12.89 -10.81 3.17
C GLN A 136 11.99 -11.26 4.32
N GLU A 137 11.17 -10.36 4.85
CA GLU A 137 10.24 -10.65 5.94
C GLU A 137 9.18 -11.69 5.54
N LYS A 138 8.73 -11.66 4.28
CA LYS A 138 7.70 -12.58 3.78
C LYS A 138 8.19 -13.99 3.51
N GLN A 139 9.49 -14.20 3.27
CA GLN A 139 10.04 -15.55 3.07
C GLN A 139 9.94 -16.40 4.34
N ASP A 140 10.00 -15.77 5.50
CA ASP A 140 10.02 -16.46 6.78
C ASP A 140 8.63 -16.65 7.41
N ARG A 141 7.64 -15.79 7.07
CA ARG A 141 6.27 -15.83 7.64
C ARG A 141 5.25 -15.16 6.73
N GLU A 142 4.00 -15.65 6.81
CA GLU A 142 2.85 -14.98 6.18
C GLU A 142 2.39 -13.80 7.05
N LEU A 143 3.05 -12.66 6.92
CA LEU A 143 2.84 -11.51 7.80
C LEU A 143 1.79 -10.53 7.25
N THR A 144 0.98 -9.97 8.13
CA THR A 144 0.15 -8.78 7.87
C THR A 144 1.03 -7.52 7.82
N VAL A 145 0.48 -6.39 7.35
CA VAL A 145 1.19 -5.09 7.37
C VAL A 145 1.66 -4.75 8.77
N ALA A 146 0.78 -4.93 9.78
CA ALA A 146 1.11 -4.67 11.18
C ALA A 146 2.29 -5.52 11.65
N GLN A 147 2.33 -6.79 11.28
CA GLN A 147 3.43 -7.69 11.65
C GLN A 147 4.74 -7.33 10.95
N ILE A 148 4.69 -6.93 9.66
CA ILE A 148 5.87 -6.41 8.96
C ILE A 148 6.38 -5.14 9.64
N MET A 149 5.48 -4.21 9.97
CA MET A 149 5.85 -2.98 10.65
C MET A 149 6.43 -3.24 12.06
N ASN A 150 5.85 -4.18 12.81
CA ASN A 150 6.36 -4.56 14.13
C ASN A 150 7.73 -5.27 14.05
N SER A 151 8.00 -6.01 12.96
CA SER A 151 9.32 -6.63 12.77
C SER A 151 10.39 -5.61 12.40
N LEU A 152 10.02 -4.60 11.61
CA LEU A 152 10.92 -3.52 11.20
C LEU A 152 11.17 -2.50 12.33
N LEU A 153 10.21 -2.34 13.21
CA LEU A 153 10.19 -1.35 14.29
C LEU A 153 9.76 -2.01 15.61
N PRO A 154 10.59 -2.87 16.19
CA PRO A 154 10.22 -3.74 17.33
C PRO A 154 9.82 -2.97 18.60
N ASN A 155 10.11 -1.67 18.67
CA ASN A 155 9.74 -0.82 19.79
C ASN A 155 8.44 -0.03 19.56
N SER A 156 7.75 -0.28 18.45
CA SER A 156 6.50 0.38 18.07
C SER A 156 5.37 -0.64 18.06
N ASP A 157 4.22 -0.29 18.61
CA ASP A 157 3.05 -1.17 18.61
C ASP A 157 2.15 -0.83 17.40
N PHE A 158 2.24 -1.65 16.35
CA PHE A 158 1.37 -1.60 15.19
C PHE A 158 0.35 -2.74 15.29
N SER A 159 -0.65 -2.60 16.17
CA SER A 159 -1.80 -3.50 16.16
C SER A 159 -2.76 -3.12 15.03
N GLU A 160 -3.49 -4.10 14.48
CA GLU A 160 -4.53 -3.83 13.49
C GLU A 160 -5.59 -2.86 14.05
N GLU A 161 -5.95 -2.98 15.35
CA GLU A 161 -6.83 -2.04 16.05
C GLU A 161 -6.23 -0.64 16.18
N SER A 162 -4.94 -0.50 16.44
CA SER A 162 -4.31 0.83 16.54
C SER A 162 -4.26 1.55 15.19
N MET A 163 -4.22 0.79 14.09
CA MET A 163 -4.26 1.35 12.74
C MET A 163 -5.69 1.63 12.24
N GLU A 164 -6.73 1.09 12.88
CA GLU A 164 -8.13 1.35 12.53
C GLU A 164 -8.69 2.63 13.17
N ASN A 165 -8.09 3.11 14.26
CA ASN A 165 -8.59 4.22 15.07
C ASN A 165 -7.96 5.59 14.74
N TYR A 166 -7.21 5.70 13.63
CA TYR A 166 -6.61 6.96 13.19
C TYR A 166 -7.20 7.44 11.86
#